data_190b44823ddb77301d65434e67bdc24d
#
_entry.id   190b44823ddb77301d65434e67bdc24d
#
_cell.length_a   1.000
_cell.length_b   1.000
_cell.length_c   1.000
_cell.angle_alpha   90.00
_cell.angle_beta   90.00
_cell.angle_gamma   90.00
#
_symmetry.space_group_name_H-M   'P 1'
#
loop_
_entity.id
_entity.type
_entity.pdbx_description
1 polymer ?
#
loop_
_entity_poly.entity_id
_entity_poly.type
_entity_poly.pdbx_seq_one_letter_code
_entity_poly.pdbx_strand_id
1 'polypeptide(L)'
;MIVNRYNYAPINRETIDGKRHYCLPDGSKVPSVTTILDRTKSEEKRQVLANWRKRVGEQKAQEITTEAANRGTRMHSYLEHYMLHDDMKPLPGNPFAHPSWFMAAEVIMQGLQHVNECWGVEVPLYYSGLYAGTTDCLGLWKGRPAIMDFKQTNRPKXXXXXXXXXXXXXXR
;
A
#
# COMPACT_ATOMS: atom_id res chain seq x y z
N MET A 1 18.37 -0.93 9.51
CA MET A 1 16.95 -1.16 9.85
C MET A 1 16.46 -2.56 9.44
N ILE A 2 16.80 -3.05 8.23
CA ILE A 2 16.27 -4.33 7.75
C ILE A 2 16.97 -5.53 8.41
N VAL A 3 16.18 -6.54 8.82
CA VAL A 3 16.67 -7.77 9.46
C VAL A 3 15.99 -8.95 8.75
N ASN A 4 16.77 -9.77 8.05
CA ASN A 4 16.25 -10.91 7.27
C ASN A 4 15.85 -12.07 8.21
N ARG A 5 14.72 -11.90 8.89
CA ARG A 5 14.25 -12.85 9.89
C ARG A 5 13.44 -14.01 9.29
N TYR A 6 12.78 -13.77 8.16
CA TYR A 6 11.88 -14.74 7.55
C TYR A 6 12.14 -14.86 6.04
N ASN A 7 11.87 -16.05 5.52
CA ASN A 7 11.89 -16.29 4.07
C ASN A 7 10.45 -16.22 3.55
N TYR A 8 10.15 -15.20 2.76
CA TYR A 8 8.81 -15.03 2.22
C TYR A 8 8.66 -15.79 0.90
N ALA A 9 7.53 -16.47 0.73
CA ALA A 9 7.26 -17.21 -0.50
C ALA A 9 7.18 -16.23 -1.68
N PRO A 10 7.89 -16.50 -2.79
CA PRO A 10 7.75 -15.65 -3.97
C PRO A 10 6.38 -15.91 -4.61
N ILE A 11 5.50 -14.92 -4.57
CA ILE A 11 4.22 -15.00 -5.28
C ILE A 11 4.17 -13.91 -6.33
N ASN A 12 3.74 -14.28 -7.53
CA ASN A 12 3.73 -13.39 -8.68
C ASN A 12 2.36 -12.73 -8.82
N ARG A 13 2.39 -11.45 -9.15
CA ARG A 13 1.18 -10.65 -9.35
C ARG A 13 0.87 -10.60 -10.84
N GLU A 14 -0.38 -10.85 -11.20
CA GLU A 14 -0.83 -10.74 -12.58
C GLU A 14 -2.18 -10.03 -12.66
N THR A 15 -2.55 -9.61 -13.85
CA THR A 15 -3.85 -8.99 -14.09
C THR A 15 -4.69 -9.93 -14.98
N ILE A 16 -5.85 -10.31 -14.47
CA ILE A 16 -6.81 -11.16 -15.20
C ILE A 16 -8.10 -10.35 -15.30
N ASP A 17 -8.55 -10.10 -16.51
CA ASP A 17 -9.78 -9.32 -16.79
C ASP A 17 -9.77 -7.97 -16.07
N GLY A 18 -8.62 -7.29 -16.10
CA GLY A 18 -8.47 -5.98 -15.47
C GLY A 18 -8.39 -6.00 -13.95
N LYS A 19 -8.35 -7.16 -13.34
CA LYS A 19 -8.32 -7.31 -11.88
C LYS A 19 -7.03 -7.97 -11.43
N ARG A 20 -6.51 -7.49 -10.31
CA ARG A 20 -5.25 -8.00 -9.75
C ARG A 20 -5.45 -9.37 -9.09
N HIS A 21 -4.61 -10.32 -9.48
CA HIS A 21 -4.55 -11.67 -8.91
C HIS A 21 -3.12 -12.01 -8.53
N TYR A 22 -2.96 -13.07 -7.74
CA TYR A 22 -1.65 -13.58 -7.35
C TYR A 22 -1.59 -15.07 -7.65
N CYS A 23 -0.45 -15.51 -8.18
CA CYS A 23 -0.16 -16.93 -8.40
C CYS A 23 0.60 -17.45 -7.18
N LEU A 24 0.00 -18.39 -6.46
CA LEU A 24 0.57 -18.96 -5.25
C LEU A 24 1.58 -20.07 -5.57
N PRO A 25 2.43 -20.46 -4.60
CA PRO A 25 3.42 -21.52 -4.85
C PRO A 25 2.80 -22.87 -5.25
N ASP A 26 1.55 -23.14 -4.88
CA ASP A 26 0.84 -24.36 -5.26
C ASP A 26 0.24 -24.28 -6.67
N GLY A 27 0.46 -23.18 -7.39
CA GLY A 27 -0.07 -22.96 -8.73
C GLY A 27 -1.48 -22.37 -8.77
N SER A 28 -2.14 -22.25 -7.62
CA SER A 28 -3.49 -21.66 -7.61
C SER A 28 -3.44 -20.16 -7.81
N LYS A 29 -4.54 -19.59 -8.32
CA LYS A 29 -4.67 -18.14 -8.55
C LYS A 29 -5.74 -17.60 -7.65
N VAL A 30 -5.38 -16.60 -6.86
CA VAL A 30 -6.31 -15.98 -5.89
C VAL A 30 -6.44 -14.48 -6.15
N PRO A 31 -7.60 -13.90 -5.85
CA PRO A 31 -7.77 -12.45 -6.02
C PRO A 31 -6.95 -11.67 -5.00
N SER A 32 -6.59 -10.43 -5.37
CA SER A 32 -5.93 -9.56 -4.40
C SER A 32 -6.94 -9.03 -3.38
N VAL A 33 -6.43 -8.71 -2.18
CA VAL A 33 -7.24 -8.04 -1.14
C VAL A 33 -7.91 -6.78 -1.71
N THR A 34 -7.18 -6.01 -2.52
CA THR A 34 -7.76 -4.79 -3.12
C THR A 34 -8.92 -5.12 -4.07
N THR A 35 -8.82 -6.23 -4.82
CA THR A 35 -9.91 -6.66 -5.70
C THR A 35 -11.16 -7.01 -4.88
N ILE A 36 -10.97 -7.72 -3.76
CA ILE A 36 -12.07 -8.09 -2.88
C ILE A 36 -12.72 -6.84 -2.27
N LEU A 37 -11.90 -5.94 -1.72
CA LEU A 37 -12.40 -4.70 -1.12
C LEU A 37 -13.16 -3.82 -2.12
N ASP A 38 -12.72 -3.82 -3.38
CA ASP A 38 -13.42 -3.08 -4.41
C ASP A 38 -14.80 -3.69 -4.70
N ARG A 39 -14.86 -5.02 -4.76
CA ARG A 39 -16.13 -5.72 -5.00
C ARG A 39 -17.13 -5.58 -3.85
N THR A 40 -16.62 -5.49 -2.62
CA THR A 40 -17.45 -5.42 -1.42
C THR A 40 -17.77 -4.00 -0.97
N LYS A 41 -17.42 -3.00 -1.78
CA LYS A 41 -17.80 -1.61 -1.48
C LYS A 41 -19.31 -1.47 -1.35
N SER A 42 -19.76 -0.77 -0.32
CA SER A 42 -21.18 -0.52 -0.15
C SER A 42 -21.72 0.35 -1.29
N GLU A 43 -23.01 0.21 -1.55
CA GLU A 43 -23.67 0.99 -2.59
C GLU A 43 -23.55 2.50 -2.32
N GLU A 44 -23.61 2.90 -1.05
CA GLU A 44 -23.43 4.29 -0.67
C GLU A 44 -22.08 4.84 -1.13
N LYS A 45 -21.00 4.07 -0.90
CA LYS A 45 -19.64 4.49 -1.33
C LYS A 45 -19.54 4.56 -2.85
N ARG A 46 -20.20 3.62 -3.54
CA ARG A 46 -20.22 3.65 -5.03
C ARG A 46 -20.95 4.90 -5.53
N GLN A 47 -22.09 5.23 -4.90
CA GLN A 47 -22.88 6.38 -5.27
C GLN A 47 -22.13 7.71 -5.01
N VAL A 48 -21.44 7.81 -3.86
CA VAL A 48 -20.62 9.00 -3.55
C VAL A 48 -19.57 9.22 -4.62
N LEU A 49 -18.90 8.15 -5.05
CA LEU A 49 -17.87 8.25 -6.10
C LEU A 49 -18.48 8.63 -7.43
N ALA A 50 -19.63 8.04 -7.79
CA ALA A 50 -20.32 8.37 -9.04
C ALA A 50 -20.76 9.84 -9.06
N ASN A 51 -21.33 10.32 -7.96
CA ASN A 51 -21.77 11.72 -7.85
C ASN A 51 -20.57 12.68 -7.94
N TRP A 52 -19.45 12.32 -7.32
CA TRP A 52 -18.22 13.11 -7.43
C TRP A 52 -17.73 13.19 -8.88
N ARG A 53 -17.71 12.04 -9.61
CA ARG A 53 -17.30 12.00 -11.00
C ARG A 53 -18.22 12.90 -11.88
N LYS A 54 -19.54 12.81 -11.64
CA LYS A 54 -20.51 13.66 -12.37
C LYS A 54 -20.26 15.14 -12.11
N ARG A 55 -19.96 15.51 -10.86
CA ARG A 55 -19.77 16.91 -10.47
C ARG A 55 -18.50 17.51 -11.07
N VAL A 56 -17.39 16.76 -11.10
CA VAL A 56 -16.11 17.30 -11.60
C VAL A 56 -15.88 17.05 -13.09
N GLY A 57 -16.65 16.16 -13.70
CA GLY A 57 -16.47 15.73 -15.08
C GLY A 57 -15.53 14.55 -15.19
N GLU A 58 -15.81 13.62 -16.09
CA GLU A 58 -15.08 12.34 -16.17
C GLU A 58 -13.59 12.52 -16.47
N GLN A 59 -13.25 13.43 -17.41
CA GLN A 59 -11.85 13.68 -17.75
C GLN A 59 -11.08 14.20 -16.53
N LYS A 60 -11.65 15.22 -15.85
CA LYS A 60 -10.99 15.82 -14.69
C LYS A 60 -10.91 14.83 -13.52
N ALA A 61 -11.93 14.00 -13.34
CA ALA A 61 -11.91 12.95 -12.32
C ALA A 61 -10.79 11.94 -12.59
N GLN A 62 -10.59 11.59 -13.86
CA GLN A 62 -9.51 10.68 -14.24
C GLN A 62 -8.14 11.31 -13.99
N GLU A 63 -7.95 12.59 -14.35
CA GLU A 63 -6.70 13.30 -14.09
C GLU A 63 -6.37 13.32 -12.59
N ILE A 64 -7.35 13.67 -11.75
CA ILE A 64 -7.18 13.73 -10.30
C ILE A 64 -6.80 12.36 -9.76
N THR A 65 -7.48 11.30 -10.23
CA THR A 65 -7.22 9.93 -9.77
C THR A 65 -5.82 9.47 -10.15
N THR A 66 -5.43 9.76 -11.40
CA THR A 66 -4.09 9.38 -11.90
C THR A 66 -2.99 10.12 -11.14
N GLU A 67 -3.16 11.43 -10.93
CA GLU A 67 -2.16 12.20 -10.17
C GLU A 67 -2.03 11.69 -8.73
N ALA A 68 -3.17 11.38 -8.09
CA ALA A 68 -3.14 10.84 -6.73
C ALA A 68 -2.42 9.49 -6.69
N ALA A 69 -2.65 8.63 -7.68
CA ALA A 69 -1.97 7.33 -7.77
C ALA A 69 -0.47 7.51 -7.97
N ASN A 70 -0.08 8.41 -8.88
CA ASN A 70 1.34 8.68 -9.16
C ASN A 70 2.05 9.26 -7.92
N ARG A 71 1.38 10.17 -7.21
CA ARG A 71 1.93 10.76 -5.99
C ARG A 71 2.14 9.69 -4.91
N GLY A 72 1.17 8.79 -4.76
CA GLY A 72 1.29 7.67 -3.83
C GLY A 72 2.44 6.75 -4.19
N THR A 73 2.54 6.38 -5.47
CA THR A 73 3.63 5.51 -5.95
C THR A 73 5.00 6.12 -5.66
N ARG A 74 5.15 7.43 -5.93
CA ARG A 74 6.41 8.12 -5.64
C ARG A 74 6.72 8.13 -4.14
N MET A 75 5.71 8.38 -3.29
CA MET A 75 5.91 8.36 -1.84
C MET A 75 6.37 6.98 -1.37
N HIS A 76 5.70 5.91 -1.82
CA HIS A 76 6.08 4.54 -1.47
C HIS A 76 7.52 4.22 -1.90
N SER A 77 7.94 4.68 -3.08
CA SER A 77 9.31 4.46 -3.56
C SER A 77 10.36 5.10 -2.64
N TYR A 78 10.07 6.29 -2.09
CA TYR A 78 10.97 6.94 -1.13
C TYR A 78 11.01 6.17 0.20
N LEU A 79 9.85 5.72 0.68
CA LEU A 79 9.77 4.96 1.94
C LEU A 79 10.47 3.60 1.81
N GLU A 80 10.24 2.91 0.71
CA GLU A 80 10.90 1.63 0.42
C GLU A 80 12.42 1.80 0.42
N HIS A 81 12.90 2.82 -0.29
CA HIS A 81 14.33 3.10 -0.33
C HIS A 81 14.89 3.32 1.09
N TYR A 82 14.20 4.15 1.89
CA TYR A 82 14.63 4.43 3.26
C TYR A 82 14.70 3.15 4.10
N MET A 83 13.67 2.30 4.03
CA MET A 83 13.65 1.06 4.81
C MET A 83 14.76 0.10 4.43
N LEU A 84 15.13 0.07 3.13
CA LEU A 84 16.17 -0.83 2.63
C LEU A 84 17.58 -0.31 2.88
N HIS A 85 17.80 1.01 2.85
CA HIS A 85 19.14 1.59 2.85
C HIS A 85 19.44 2.47 4.08
N ASP A 86 18.46 2.72 4.92
CA ASP A 86 18.57 3.61 6.11
C ASP A 86 19.00 5.03 5.71
N ASP A 87 18.63 5.43 4.50
CA ASP A 87 19.01 6.71 3.91
C ASP A 87 17.87 7.24 3.04
N MET A 88 17.62 8.52 3.11
CA MET A 88 16.56 9.12 2.31
C MET A 88 17.14 9.70 1.01
N LYS A 89 16.54 9.34 -0.13
CA LYS A 89 16.93 9.92 -1.41
C LYS A 89 16.87 11.45 -1.33
N PRO A 90 17.80 12.14 -2.00
CA PRO A 90 17.79 13.61 -1.98
C PRO A 90 16.52 14.18 -2.59
N LEU A 91 16.24 15.43 -2.24
CA LEU A 91 15.08 16.13 -2.81
C LEU A 91 15.20 16.14 -4.34
N PRO A 92 14.17 15.67 -5.05
CA PRO A 92 14.26 15.61 -6.52
C PRO A 92 14.31 17.01 -7.14
N GLY A 93 15.03 17.12 -8.25
CA GLY A 93 15.13 18.39 -8.98
C GLY A 93 13.82 18.81 -9.63
N ASN A 94 12.89 17.88 -9.84
CA ASN A 94 11.58 18.19 -10.42
C ASN A 94 10.60 18.63 -9.34
N PRO A 95 10.16 19.91 -9.32
CA PRO A 95 9.26 20.39 -8.27
C PRO A 95 7.93 19.63 -8.16
N PHE A 96 7.46 19.03 -9.25
CA PHE A 96 6.22 18.25 -9.21
C PHE A 96 6.34 16.97 -8.36
N ALA A 97 7.57 16.53 -8.05
CA ALA A 97 7.80 15.39 -7.19
C ALA A 97 7.96 15.78 -5.72
N HIS A 98 8.14 17.07 -5.41
CA HIS A 98 8.37 17.55 -4.05
C HIS A 98 7.28 17.11 -3.05
N PRO A 99 5.96 17.22 -3.38
CA PRO A 99 4.95 16.80 -2.39
C PRO A 99 5.10 15.35 -1.94
N SER A 100 5.46 14.45 -2.87
CA SER A 100 5.67 13.03 -2.52
C SER A 100 6.88 12.85 -1.62
N TRP A 101 7.95 13.61 -1.89
CA TRP A 101 9.17 13.58 -1.08
C TRP A 101 8.89 14.09 0.34
N PHE A 102 8.19 15.23 0.45
CA PHE A 102 7.87 15.79 1.78
C PHE A 102 6.94 14.87 2.57
N MET A 103 5.97 14.23 1.91
CA MET A 103 5.12 13.25 2.59
C MET A 103 5.95 12.08 3.12
N ALA A 104 6.88 11.57 2.31
CA ALA A 104 7.75 10.47 2.75
C ALA A 104 8.63 10.92 3.93
N ALA A 105 9.21 12.12 3.86
CA ALA A 105 10.02 12.66 4.95
C ALA A 105 9.23 12.72 6.25
N GLU A 106 7.97 13.16 6.19
CA GLU A 106 7.09 13.25 7.35
C GLU A 106 6.83 11.86 7.95
N VAL A 107 6.53 10.86 7.10
CA VAL A 107 6.32 9.48 7.56
C VAL A 107 7.59 8.93 8.22
N ILE A 108 8.75 9.21 7.63
CA ILE A 108 10.04 8.76 8.18
C ILE A 108 10.25 9.39 9.56
N MET A 109 10.11 10.72 9.65
CA MET A 109 10.40 11.44 10.89
C MET A 109 9.39 11.14 12.00
N GLN A 110 8.13 10.89 11.68
CA GLN A 110 7.11 10.69 12.71
C GLN A 110 6.74 9.23 12.95
N GLY A 111 6.93 8.37 11.97
CA GLY A 111 6.51 6.98 12.03
C GLY A 111 7.65 5.98 12.03
N LEU A 112 8.47 6.02 10.98
CA LEU A 112 9.49 5.00 10.79
C LEU A 112 10.61 5.05 11.82
N GLN A 113 10.84 6.21 12.46
CA GLN A 113 11.79 6.30 13.56
C GLN A 113 11.44 5.36 14.72
N HIS A 114 10.19 4.90 14.79
CA HIS A 114 9.75 3.96 15.84
C HIS A 114 9.83 2.50 15.40
N VAL A 115 10.30 2.23 14.18
CA VAL A 115 10.49 0.87 13.70
C VAL A 115 11.83 0.35 14.23
N ASN A 116 11.77 -0.65 15.11
CA ASN A 116 12.98 -1.22 15.73
C ASN A 116 13.66 -2.22 14.78
N GLU A 117 12.86 -3.01 14.08
CA GLU A 117 13.34 -3.96 13.08
C GLU A 117 12.36 -3.97 11.91
N CYS A 118 12.88 -3.97 10.70
CA CYS A 118 12.09 -4.21 9.50
C CYS A 118 12.38 -5.63 9.03
N TRP A 119 11.37 -6.49 9.03
CA TRP A 119 11.52 -7.90 8.64
C TRP A 119 11.30 -8.12 7.14
N GLY A 120 10.74 -7.12 6.47
CA GLY A 120 10.54 -7.18 5.03
C GLY A 120 9.77 -5.97 4.52
N VAL A 121 10.08 -5.60 3.28
CA VAL A 121 9.47 -4.46 2.57
C VAL A 121 8.77 -5.02 1.33
N GLU A 122 7.58 -4.52 1.03
CA GLU A 122 6.76 -4.99 -0.10
C GLU A 122 6.55 -6.51 -0.03
N VAL A 123 6.20 -7.00 1.17
CA VAL A 123 6.11 -8.43 1.43
C VAL A 123 4.78 -8.99 0.92
N PRO A 124 4.83 -9.99 0.02
CA PRO A 124 3.60 -10.67 -0.39
C PRO A 124 3.15 -11.65 0.68
N LEU A 125 1.88 -11.59 1.01
CA LEU A 125 1.25 -12.45 2.01
C LEU A 125 0.01 -13.09 1.38
N TYR A 126 -0.31 -14.31 1.77
CA TYR A 126 -1.49 -14.97 1.22
C TYR A 126 -2.18 -15.88 2.23
N TYR A 127 -3.48 -16.02 2.04
CA TYR A 127 -4.29 -17.02 2.72
C TYR A 127 -4.64 -18.07 1.65
N SER A 128 -4.13 -19.29 1.85
CA SER A 128 -4.21 -20.34 0.82
C SER A 128 -5.64 -20.53 0.32
N GLY A 129 -5.79 -20.53 -1.01
CA GLY A 129 -7.06 -20.76 -1.68
C GLY A 129 -8.06 -19.59 -1.63
N LEU A 130 -7.79 -18.50 -0.91
CA LEU A 130 -8.76 -17.44 -0.73
C LEU A 130 -8.32 -16.10 -1.30
N TYR A 131 -7.18 -15.56 -0.84
CA TYR A 131 -6.73 -14.23 -1.30
C TYR A 131 -5.26 -14.01 -1.00
N ALA A 132 -4.70 -12.97 -1.61
CA ALA A 132 -3.33 -12.56 -1.32
C ALA A 132 -3.24 -11.03 -1.37
N GLY A 133 -2.15 -10.50 -0.84
CA GLY A 133 -1.89 -9.06 -0.86
C GLY A 133 -0.43 -8.79 -0.62
N THR A 134 -0.05 -7.54 -0.80
CA THR A 134 1.30 -7.08 -0.47
C THR A 134 1.18 -6.05 0.65
N THR A 135 1.98 -6.21 1.69
CA THR A 135 2.07 -5.21 2.76
C THR A 135 3.34 -4.39 2.55
N ASP A 136 3.26 -3.10 2.85
CA ASP A 136 4.39 -2.19 2.63
C ASP A 136 5.58 -2.55 3.52
N CYS A 137 5.31 -2.94 4.78
CA CYS A 137 6.38 -3.31 5.70
C CYS A 137 5.89 -4.23 6.81
N LEU A 138 6.72 -5.21 7.16
CA LEU A 138 6.54 -6.05 8.34
C LEU A 138 7.70 -5.80 9.29
N GLY A 139 7.44 -5.77 10.60
CA GLY A 139 8.53 -5.55 11.54
C GLY A 139 8.10 -5.35 12.98
N LEU A 140 8.97 -4.73 13.77
CA LEU A 140 8.67 -4.32 15.15
C LEU A 140 8.47 -2.80 15.17
N TRP A 141 7.32 -2.35 15.59
CA TRP A 141 7.04 -0.93 15.82
C TRP A 141 6.83 -0.70 17.30
N LYS A 142 7.69 0.13 17.90
CA LYS A 142 7.71 0.36 19.35
C LYS A 142 7.76 -0.97 20.13
N GLY A 143 8.60 -1.91 19.65
CA GLY A 143 8.82 -3.20 20.30
C GLY A 143 7.71 -4.24 20.09
N ARG A 144 6.70 -3.95 19.25
CA ARG A 144 5.60 -4.88 19.00
C ARG A 144 5.55 -5.30 17.53
N PRO A 145 5.30 -6.59 17.24
CA PRO A 145 5.11 -7.02 15.85
C PRO A 145 3.99 -6.21 15.19
N ALA A 146 4.26 -5.74 13.98
CA ALA A 146 3.31 -4.87 13.27
C ALA A 146 3.37 -5.11 11.76
N ILE A 147 2.19 -5.05 11.15
CA ILE A 147 2.04 -4.91 9.71
C ILE A 147 1.82 -3.42 9.47
N MET A 148 2.64 -2.82 8.64
CA MET A 148 2.60 -1.39 8.38
C MET A 148 2.20 -1.13 6.94
N ASP A 149 1.29 -0.18 6.75
CA ASP A 149 0.76 0.18 5.44
C ASP A 149 0.76 1.71 5.34
N PHE A 150 1.34 2.24 4.27
CA PHE A 150 1.47 3.68 4.08
C PHE A 150 0.41 4.18 3.11
N LYS A 151 -0.35 5.18 3.53
CA LYS A 151 -1.44 5.70 2.71
C LYS A 151 -1.35 7.21 2.59
N GLN A 152 -1.36 7.67 1.36
CA GLN A 152 -1.45 9.09 1.06
C GLN A 152 -2.93 9.44 0.89
N THR A 153 -3.40 10.45 1.60
CA THR A 153 -4.76 10.95 1.43
C THR A 153 -4.77 12.48 1.49
N ASN A 154 -5.74 13.09 0.85
CA ASN A 154 -5.90 14.54 0.89
C ASN A 154 -6.64 15.01 2.15
N ARG A 155 -7.25 14.07 2.90
CA ARG A 155 -7.96 14.37 4.15
C ARG A 155 -7.75 13.19 5.12
N PRO A 156 -7.62 13.43 6.41
CA PRO A 156 -7.55 12.35 7.41
C PRO A 156 -8.77 11.44 7.25
N LYS A 157 -8.52 10.15 7.35
CA LYS A 157 -9.58 9.14 7.26
C LYS A 157 -9.58 8.27 8.50
N UNK A 158 -10.63 8.00 8.80
CA UNK A 158 -10.76 7.15 9.95
C UNK A 158 -10.14 5.82 9.63
N UNK A 159 -9.41 5.43 10.40
CA UNK A 159 -8.64 4.30 10.10
C UNK A 159 -9.35 3.34 9.17
N UNK A 160 -8.83 3.27 8.40
CA UNK A 160 -9.27 2.29 7.56
C UNK A 160 -8.84 0.98 8.05
N UNK A 161 -9.20 0.75 9.00
CA UNK A 161 -9.06 -0.50 9.60
C UNK A 161 -9.36 -1.67 8.72
N UNK A 162 -9.93 -1.45 7.97
CA UNK A 162 -10.28 -2.42 7.00
C UNK A 162 -9.10 -2.92 6.19
N UNK A 163 -8.32 -2.16 6.00
CA UNK A 163 -7.16 -2.56 5.27
C UNK A 163 -6.16 -3.24 6.13
N UNK A 164 -6.11 -2.82 7.09
CA UNK A 164 -5.27 -3.37 8.08
C UNK A 164 -5.83 -4.69 8.61
N UNK A 165 -6.85 -4.74 8.66
CA UNK A 165 -7.52 -5.91 9.07
C UNK A 165 -7.42 -7.04 8.09
N UNK A 166 -7.42 -6.75 7.12
CA UNK A 166 -7.23 -7.70 6.05
C UNK A 166 -5.81 -8.16 5.91
N UNK A 167 -5.13 -7.40 6.22
CA UNK A 167 -3.76 -7.72 6.25
C UNK A 167 -3.36 -8.45 7.50
N UNK A 168 -3.93 -8.26 8.33
CA UNK A 168 -3.76 -8.93 9.55
C UNK A 168 -4.25 -10.37 9.50
N UNK A 169 -4.99 -10.56 8.83
CA UNK A 169 -5.42 -11.86 8.59
C UNK A 169 -4.48 -12.66 7.76
N UNK A 170 -3.82 -12.14 7.26
CA UNK A 170 -2.85 -12.77 6.45
C UNK A 170 -1.58 -13.12 7.15
N UNK A 171 -1.60 -12.71 8.09
CA UNK A 171 -0.47 -12.91 8.89
C UNK A 171 -0.61 -14.00 9.89
N ARG A 172 -1.57 -14.82 9.87
CA ARG A 172 -1.76 -16.01 10.70
C ARG A 172 -1.47 -17.26 9.82
#